data_b79fe58b57e41422edc8794aa62cfd6b
#
_entry.id   b79fe58b57e41422edc8794aa62cfd6b
#
_cell.length_a   1.000
_cell.length_b   1.000
_cell.length_c   1.000
_cell.angle_alpha   90.00
_cell.angle_beta   90.00
_cell.angle_gamma   90.00
#
_symmetry.space_group_name_H-M   'P 1'
#
loop_
_entity.id
_entity.type
_entity.pdbx_description
1 polymer ?
#
loop_
_entity_poly.entity_id
_entity_poly.type
_entity_poly.pdbx_seq_one_letter_code
_entity_poly.pdbx_strand_id
1 'polypeptide(L)'
;KGAISAIEKAILKSELGLTPANDGKIIRIPIPPLNEERRRDLVKMVKKMAEDYRVEIRNHRRDGNAMLKDLEKDKEISQDELKLGQDRVQSLTDDHTKQIDALLADKEKEIMEI
;
A
#
# COMPACT_ATOMS: atom_id res chain seq x y z
N LYS A 1 7.07 -2.70 4.18
CA LYS A 1 7.97 -3.39 3.24
C LYS A 1 7.25 -4.43 2.40
N GLY A 2 6.43 -5.26 3.01
CA GLY A 2 5.66 -6.26 2.28
C GLY A 2 4.71 -5.66 1.27
N ALA A 3 4.11 -4.52 1.57
CA ALA A 3 3.19 -3.84 0.67
C ALA A 3 3.88 -3.33 -0.59
N ILE A 4 5.08 -2.80 -0.45
CA ILE A 4 5.87 -2.32 -1.59
C ILE A 4 6.19 -3.46 -2.54
N SER A 5 6.69 -4.54 -2.00
CA SER A 5 7.05 -5.73 -2.76
C SER A 5 5.83 -6.33 -3.47
N ALA A 6 4.69 -6.37 -2.78
CA ALA A 6 3.45 -6.90 -3.34
C ALA A 6 2.94 -6.04 -4.49
N ILE A 7 3.02 -4.72 -4.36
CA ILE A 7 2.62 -3.81 -5.42
C ILE A 7 3.51 -3.99 -6.64
N GLU A 8 4.81 -4.05 -6.44
CA GLU A 8 5.75 -4.26 -7.54
C GLU A 8 5.53 -5.58 -8.25
N LYS A 9 5.34 -6.65 -7.51
CA LYS A 9 5.08 -7.97 -8.08
C LYS A 9 3.77 -8.01 -8.85
N ALA A 10 2.73 -7.36 -8.33
CA ALA A 10 1.45 -7.31 -9.01
C ALA A 10 1.55 -6.56 -10.33
N ILE A 11 2.28 -5.46 -10.35
CA ILE A 11 2.51 -4.69 -11.56
C ILE A 11 3.24 -5.54 -12.59
N LEU A 12 4.27 -6.25 -12.16
CA LEU A 12 5.06 -7.09 -13.06
C LEU A 12 4.28 -8.27 -13.59
N LYS A 13 3.44 -8.89 -12.77
CA LYS A 13 2.72 -10.09 -13.16
C LYS A 13 1.48 -9.83 -13.99
N SER A 14 0.71 -8.82 -13.63
CA SER A 14 -0.64 -8.71 -14.20
C SER A 14 -0.73 -7.77 -15.37
N GLU A 15 0.14 -6.79 -15.47
CA GLU A 15 -0.13 -5.70 -16.38
C GLU A 15 0.69 -5.70 -17.63
N LEU A 16 1.90 -6.13 -17.52
CA LEU A 16 2.75 -6.02 -18.68
C LEU A 16 2.58 -7.16 -19.64
N GLY A 17 1.90 -8.23 -19.22
CA GLY A 17 1.82 -9.43 -20.04
C GLY A 17 3.22 -9.87 -20.45
N LEU A 18 4.20 -9.29 -19.83
CA LEU A 18 5.58 -9.53 -20.15
C LEU A 18 6.13 -10.41 -19.07
N THR A 19 6.46 -11.60 -19.44
CA THR A 19 7.32 -12.38 -18.60
C THR A 19 8.63 -11.63 -18.55
N PRO A 20 9.07 -11.22 -17.39
CA PRO A 20 10.40 -10.67 -17.33
C PRO A 20 11.32 -11.70 -17.92
N ALA A 21 11.96 -11.38 -18.98
CA ALA A 21 13.05 -12.18 -19.48
C ALA A 21 14.11 -12.09 -18.42
N ASN A 22 13.93 -12.88 -17.45
CA ASN A 22 14.70 -12.76 -16.26
C ASN A 22 15.86 -13.73 -16.36
N ASP A 23 16.95 -13.20 -16.73
CA ASP A 23 18.19 -13.90 -16.57
C ASP A 23 18.76 -13.66 -15.17
N GLY A 24 17.96 -13.10 -14.28
CA GLY A 24 18.35 -12.82 -12.91
C GLY A 24 19.17 -11.57 -12.70
N LYS A 25 19.50 -10.86 -13.76
CA LYS A 25 20.38 -9.69 -13.64
C LYS A 25 19.67 -8.39 -13.83
N ILE A 26 18.96 -8.26 -14.88
CA ILE A 26 18.28 -7.05 -15.22
C ILE A 26 16.97 -7.44 -15.79
N ILE A 27 15.95 -6.95 -15.18
CA ILE A 27 14.67 -7.00 -15.81
C ILE A 27 14.69 -5.93 -16.88
N ARG A 28 15.40 -6.22 -17.91
CA ARG A 28 15.24 -5.45 -19.10
C ARG A 28 14.09 -6.04 -19.83
N ILE A 29 13.02 -5.44 -19.65
CA ILE A 29 11.92 -5.70 -20.50
C ILE A 29 12.25 -4.95 -21.76
N PRO A 30 12.47 -5.64 -22.87
CA PRO A 30 12.62 -4.96 -24.14
C PRO A 30 11.25 -4.48 -24.55
N ILE A 31 10.81 -3.50 -23.86
CA ILE A 31 9.49 -3.01 -24.09
C ILE A 31 9.54 -1.99 -25.17
N PRO A 32 8.67 -2.12 -26.16
CA PRO A 32 8.35 -0.96 -26.95
C PRO A 32 7.88 0.12 -25.98
N PRO A 33 8.26 1.35 -26.21
CA PRO A 33 7.86 2.43 -25.31
C PRO A 33 6.39 2.32 -25.02
N LEU A 34 6.06 2.30 -23.75
CA LEU A 34 4.68 2.33 -23.33
C LEU A 34 4.04 3.55 -23.96
N ASN A 35 2.95 3.37 -24.66
CA ASN A 35 2.22 4.51 -25.17
C ASN A 35 1.52 5.22 -24.01
N GLU A 36 1.04 6.41 -24.25
CA GLU A 36 0.36 7.22 -23.27
C GLU A 36 -0.81 6.51 -22.62
N GLU A 37 -1.58 5.80 -23.44
CA GLU A 37 -2.75 5.07 -22.97
C GLU A 37 -2.36 4.01 -21.94
N ARG A 38 -1.34 3.23 -22.25
CA ARG A 38 -0.89 2.16 -21.34
C ARG A 38 -0.33 2.72 -20.05
N ARG A 39 0.39 3.83 -20.13
CA ARG A 39 0.89 4.48 -18.93
C ARG A 39 -0.23 4.95 -18.02
N ARG A 40 -1.27 5.52 -18.61
CA ARG A 40 -2.45 5.95 -17.86
C ARG A 40 -3.14 4.77 -17.19
N ASP A 41 -3.24 3.65 -17.90
CA ASP A 41 -3.84 2.44 -17.35
C ASP A 41 -3.05 1.91 -16.16
N LEU A 42 -1.73 1.91 -16.26
CA LEU A 42 -0.86 1.50 -15.17
C LEU A 42 -0.99 2.43 -13.96
N VAL A 43 -1.05 3.72 -14.19
CA VAL A 43 -1.24 4.70 -13.12
C VAL A 43 -2.57 4.47 -12.42
N LYS A 44 -3.64 4.25 -13.16
CA LYS A 44 -4.95 3.95 -12.59
C LYS A 44 -4.90 2.69 -11.72
N MET A 45 -4.21 1.68 -12.19
CA MET A 45 -4.09 0.45 -11.44
C MET A 45 -3.33 0.63 -10.14
N VAL A 46 -2.22 1.33 -10.19
CA VAL A 46 -1.42 1.62 -8.98
C VAL A 46 -2.23 2.43 -7.98
N LYS A 47 -2.98 3.41 -8.46
CA LYS A 47 -3.87 4.20 -7.61
C LYS A 47 -4.93 3.36 -6.94
N LYS A 48 -5.52 2.44 -7.68
CA LYS A 48 -6.52 1.53 -7.13
C LYS A 48 -5.92 0.64 -6.05
N MET A 49 -4.76 0.08 -6.32
CA MET A 49 -4.07 -0.76 -5.34
C MET A 49 -3.76 0.02 -4.05
N ALA A 50 -3.30 1.25 -4.20
CA ALA A 50 -3.02 2.09 -3.04
C ALA A 50 -4.30 2.38 -2.24
N GLU A 51 -5.41 2.63 -2.90
CA GLU A 51 -6.68 2.86 -2.22
C GLU A 51 -7.16 1.60 -1.50
N ASP A 52 -7.00 0.44 -2.10
CA ASP A 52 -7.35 -0.83 -1.46
C ASP A 52 -6.54 -1.03 -0.17
N TYR A 53 -5.26 -0.71 -0.19
CA TYR A 53 -4.43 -0.78 1.01
C TYR A 53 -4.85 0.24 2.07
N ARG A 54 -5.22 1.44 1.67
CA ARG A 54 -5.71 2.44 2.62
C ARG A 54 -6.99 1.98 3.30
N VAL A 55 -7.87 1.34 2.56
CA VAL A 55 -9.10 0.77 3.11
C VAL A 55 -8.78 -0.31 4.13
N GLU A 56 -7.85 -1.20 3.81
CA GLU A 56 -7.41 -2.23 4.75
C GLU A 56 -6.83 -1.64 6.03
N ILE A 57 -5.99 -0.62 5.90
CA ILE A 57 -5.41 0.05 7.07
C ILE A 57 -6.49 0.68 7.93
N ARG A 58 -7.47 1.33 7.32
CA ARG A 58 -8.59 1.91 8.05
C ARG A 58 -9.43 0.85 8.77
N ASN A 59 -9.63 -0.30 8.14
CA ASN A 59 -10.34 -1.41 8.75
C ASN A 59 -9.57 -1.96 9.95
N HIS A 60 -8.26 -2.13 9.82
CA HIS A 60 -7.42 -2.57 10.93
C HIS A 60 -7.42 -1.57 12.08
N ARG A 61 -7.42 -0.28 11.79
CA ARG A 61 -7.53 0.75 12.82
C ARG A 61 -8.84 0.62 13.58
N ARG A 62 -9.94 0.43 12.86
CA ARG A 62 -11.25 0.29 13.45
C ARG A 62 -11.31 -0.95 14.34
N ASP A 63 -10.79 -2.07 13.85
CA ASP A 63 -10.76 -3.32 14.60
C ASP A 63 -9.89 -3.19 15.85
N GLY A 64 -8.74 -2.57 15.74
CA GLY A 64 -7.86 -2.32 16.87
C GLY A 64 -8.50 -1.45 17.93
N ASN A 65 -9.18 -0.38 17.52
CA ASN A 65 -9.90 0.49 18.43
C ASN A 65 -11.07 -0.24 19.13
N ALA A 66 -11.76 -1.10 18.39
CA ALA A 66 -12.84 -1.89 18.96
C ALA A 66 -12.33 -2.87 20.02
N MET A 67 -11.20 -3.52 19.76
CA MET A 67 -10.56 -4.41 20.72
C MET A 67 -10.15 -3.65 21.98
N LEU A 68 -9.57 -2.47 21.83
CA LEU A 68 -9.18 -1.65 22.97
C LEU A 68 -10.38 -1.24 23.82
N LYS A 69 -11.47 -0.87 23.17
CA LYS A 69 -12.72 -0.52 23.89
C LYS A 69 -13.27 -1.71 24.66
N ASP A 70 -13.22 -2.90 24.06
CA ASP A 70 -13.69 -4.10 24.73
C ASP A 70 -12.84 -4.42 25.96
N LEU A 71 -11.52 -4.26 25.87
CA LEU A 71 -10.61 -4.47 27.00
C LEU A 71 -10.90 -3.48 28.13
N GLU A 72 -11.17 -2.24 27.80
CA GLU A 72 -11.54 -1.24 28.82
C GLU A 72 -12.87 -1.57 29.47
N LYS A 73 -13.84 -1.98 28.67
CA LYS A 73 -15.15 -2.41 29.15
C LYS A 73 -15.04 -3.55 30.14
N ASP A 74 -14.17 -4.51 29.84
CA ASP A 74 -13.89 -5.67 30.70
C ASP A 74 -12.98 -5.32 31.86
N LYS A 75 -12.59 -4.07 31.98
CA LYS A 75 -11.70 -3.55 33.03
C LYS A 75 -10.31 -4.19 33.01
N GLU A 76 -9.88 -4.69 31.87
CA GLU A 76 -8.54 -5.21 31.72
C GLU A 76 -7.53 -4.10 31.50
N ILE A 77 -7.99 -2.96 30.96
CA ILE A 77 -7.17 -1.75 30.86
C ILE A 77 -7.96 -0.56 31.40
N SER A 78 -7.24 0.48 31.78
CA SER A 78 -7.84 1.72 32.27
C SER A 78 -8.28 2.62 31.10
N GLN A 79 -9.05 3.66 31.42
CA GLN A 79 -9.42 4.67 30.42
C GLN A 79 -8.19 5.38 29.86
N ASP A 80 -7.20 5.64 30.69
CA ASP A 80 -5.97 6.27 30.24
C ASP A 80 -5.19 5.37 29.30
N GLU A 81 -5.13 4.08 29.61
CA GLU A 81 -4.52 3.08 28.72
C GLU A 81 -5.26 2.95 27.41
N LEU A 82 -6.58 3.01 27.46
CA LEU A 82 -7.41 3.01 26.25
C LEU A 82 -7.05 4.18 25.35
N LYS A 83 -6.96 5.37 25.90
CA LYS A 83 -6.63 6.56 25.14
C LYS A 83 -5.23 6.47 24.53
N LEU A 84 -4.25 6.03 25.32
CA LEU A 84 -2.89 5.84 24.83
C LEU A 84 -2.86 4.83 23.68
N GLY A 85 -3.58 3.73 23.81
CA GLY A 85 -3.66 2.72 22.78
C GLY A 85 -4.30 3.25 21.51
N GLN A 86 -5.38 4.00 21.63
CA GLN A 86 -6.05 4.61 20.48
C GLN A 86 -5.15 5.62 19.78
N ASP A 87 -4.44 6.45 20.53
CA ASP A 87 -3.50 7.40 19.95
C ASP A 87 -2.37 6.70 19.21
N ARG A 88 -1.90 5.58 19.75
CA ARG A 88 -0.87 4.78 19.11
C ARG A 88 -1.35 4.14 17.81
N VAL A 89 -2.56 3.60 17.83
CA VAL A 89 -3.18 3.04 16.64
C VAL A 89 -3.33 4.11 15.56
N GLN A 90 -3.76 5.30 15.94
CA GLN A 90 -3.89 6.41 15.01
C GLN A 90 -2.54 6.83 14.43
N SER A 91 -1.52 6.92 15.26
CA SER A 91 -0.18 7.28 14.84
C SER A 91 0.39 6.27 13.84
N LEU A 92 0.24 4.98 14.11
CA LEU A 92 0.67 3.92 13.20
C LEU A 92 -0.12 3.96 11.89
N THR A 93 -1.41 4.22 11.96
CA THR A 93 -2.26 4.35 10.79
C THR A 93 -1.80 5.51 9.91
N ASP A 94 -1.52 6.64 10.51
CA ASP A 94 -1.04 7.83 9.78
C ASP A 94 0.32 7.56 9.13
N ASP A 95 1.23 6.91 9.83
CA ASP A 95 2.54 6.58 9.31
C ASP A 95 2.45 5.65 8.10
N HIS A 96 1.65 4.61 8.19
CA HIS A 96 1.44 3.68 7.07
C HIS A 96 0.77 4.35 5.89
N THR A 97 -0.20 5.22 6.14
CA THR A 97 -0.87 5.97 5.08
C THR A 97 0.11 6.88 4.35
N LYS A 98 0.97 7.56 5.08
CA LYS A 98 2.02 8.40 4.49
C LYS A 98 2.98 7.60 3.64
N GLN A 99 3.37 6.41 4.09
CA GLN A 99 4.26 5.53 3.33
C GLN A 99 3.61 5.10 2.02
N ILE A 100 2.34 4.75 2.05
CA ILE A 100 1.61 4.36 0.84
C ILE A 100 1.51 5.53 -0.12
N ASP A 101 1.20 6.73 0.37
CA ASP A 101 1.10 7.92 -0.47
C ASP A 101 2.44 8.27 -1.12
N ALA A 102 3.52 8.18 -0.38
CA ALA A 102 4.85 8.42 -0.92
C ALA A 102 5.23 7.39 -1.97
N LEU A 103 4.94 6.12 -1.71
CA LEU A 103 5.21 5.04 -2.65
C LEU A 103 4.39 5.22 -3.93
N LEU A 104 3.12 5.58 -3.79
CA LEU A 104 2.25 5.84 -4.93
C LEU A 104 2.81 6.95 -5.81
N ALA A 105 3.22 8.06 -5.21
CA ALA A 105 3.81 9.17 -5.95
C ALA A 105 5.07 8.74 -6.71
N ASP A 106 5.92 7.97 -6.06
CA ASP A 106 7.14 7.46 -6.69
C ASP A 106 6.83 6.52 -7.85
N LYS A 107 5.87 5.64 -7.69
CA LYS A 107 5.49 4.69 -8.75
C LYS A 107 4.83 5.38 -9.92
N GLU A 108 3.99 6.37 -9.67
CA GLU A 108 3.40 7.16 -10.74
C GLU A 108 4.48 7.88 -11.55
N LYS A 109 5.45 8.44 -10.86
CA LYS A 109 6.57 9.12 -11.50
C LYS A 109 7.38 8.15 -12.36
N GLU A 110 7.72 6.99 -11.83
CA GLU A 110 8.45 5.98 -12.57
C GLU A 110 7.70 5.55 -13.84
N ILE A 111 6.40 5.35 -13.75
CA ILE A 111 5.59 4.94 -14.89
C ILE A 111 5.59 6.02 -15.97
N MET A 112 5.50 7.27 -15.56
CA MET A 112 5.40 8.38 -16.51
C MET A 112 6.74 8.78 -17.12
N GLU A 113 7.84 8.42 -16.49
CA GLU A 113 9.18 8.77 -16.97
C GLU A 113 9.76 7.80 -17.98
N ILE A 114 9.22 6.61 -18.12
CA ILE A 114 9.79 5.60 -19.04
C ILE A 114 9.47 5.94 -20.51
#